data_68231f1713dca7c256909119a1f7fc92
#
_entry.id   68231f1713dca7c256909119a1f7fc92
#
_cell.length_a   1.000
_cell.length_b   1.000
_cell.length_c   1.000
_cell.angle_alpha   90.00
_cell.angle_beta   90.00
_cell.angle_gamma   90.00
#
_symmetry.space_group_name_H-M   'P 1'
#
loop_
_entity.id
_entity.type
_entity.pdbx_description
1 polymer ?
#
loop_
_entity_poly.entity_id
_entity_poly.type
_entity_poly.pdbx_seq_one_letter_code
_entity_poly.pdbx_strand_id
1 'polypeptide(L)'
;MPDPARLELPLRLAALALALAAAETLHGIARMTLLVPRIGLRKALAVSIVTGSLLAFAVCAAMVPGLGLRGPRALVLLGLWLAAFMAAFDILIGRLAARRSWKALSKDFDPRTGNYLVVGLASLAACPWLVMALRG
;
A
#
# COMPACT_ATOMS: atom_id res chain seq x y z
N MET A 1 27.92 19.50 -8.24
CA MET A 1 26.47 19.40 -8.52
C MET A 1 26.02 17.97 -8.44
N PRO A 2 24.92 17.70 -7.74
CA PRO A 2 24.38 16.35 -7.77
C PRO A 2 23.93 16.01 -9.20
N ASP A 3 24.18 14.77 -9.59
CA ASP A 3 23.75 14.23 -10.87
C ASP A 3 22.21 14.24 -10.91
N PRO A 4 21.57 14.87 -11.92
CA PRO A 4 20.11 14.84 -12.06
C PRO A 4 19.53 13.42 -12.02
N ALA A 5 20.23 12.44 -12.59
CA ALA A 5 19.79 11.04 -12.58
C ALA A 5 19.74 10.46 -11.16
N ARG A 6 20.59 10.94 -10.26
CA ARG A 6 20.59 10.50 -8.85
C ARG A 6 19.43 11.07 -8.06
N LEU A 7 18.93 12.23 -8.44
CA LEU A 7 17.79 12.87 -7.77
C LEU A 7 16.46 12.34 -8.32
N GLU A 8 16.43 11.89 -9.56
CA GLU A 8 15.19 11.40 -10.17
C GLU A 8 14.62 10.16 -9.48
N LEU A 9 15.48 9.20 -9.14
CA LEU A 9 15.01 7.96 -8.51
C LEU A 9 14.36 8.21 -7.14
N PRO A 10 14.99 8.94 -6.20
CA PRO A 10 14.32 9.27 -4.94
C PRO A 10 13.02 10.05 -5.12
N LEU A 11 12.97 10.97 -6.08
CA LEU A 11 11.74 11.73 -6.35
C LEU A 11 10.64 10.84 -6.91
N ARG A 12 10.98 9.91 -7.79
CA ARG A 12 10.02 8.95 -8.34
C ARG A 12 9.54 7.96 -7.29
N LEU A 13 10.42 7.52 -6.40
CA LEU A 13 10.04 6.68 -5.28
C LEU A 13 9.08 7.42 -4.33
N ALA A 14 9.39 8.67 -4.02
CA ALA A 14 8.50 9.50 -3.20
C ALA A 14 7.15 9.70 -3.88
N ALA A 15 7.12 9.94 -5.19
CA ALA A 15 5.89 10.09 -5.95
C ALA A 15 5.06 8.80 -5.92
N LEU A 16 5.70 7.64 -6.07
CA LEU A 16 5.03 6.35 -5.99
C LEU A 16 4.43 6.13 -4.60
N ALA A 17 5.21 6.39 -3.54
CA ALA A 17 4.75 6.23 -2.16
C ALA A 17 3.57 7.15 -1.86
N LEU A 18 3.63 8.40 -2.29
CA LEU A 18 2.55 9.38 -2.09
C LEU A 18 1.31 9.00 -2.91
N ALA A 19 1.48 8.51 -4.13
CA ALA A 19 0.38 8.05 -4.96
C ALA A 19 -0.34 6.86 -4.31
N LEU A 20 0.41 5.90 -3.78
CA LEU A 20 -0.16 4.77 -3.06
C LEU A 20 -0.88 5.23 -1.79
N ALA A 21 -0.27 6.11 -1.01
CA ALA A 21 -0.88 6.63 0.21
C ALA A 21 -2.19 7.36 -0.10
N ALA A 22 -2.21 8.20 -1.13
CA ALA A 22 -3.41 8.90 -1.56
C ALA A 22 -4.49 7.93 -2.04
N ALA A 23 -4.13 6.98 -2.90
CA ALA A 23 -5.07 6.01 -3.45
C ALA A 23 -5.68 5.15 -2.33
N GLU A 24 -4.86 4.65 -1.41
CA GLU A 24 -5.32 3.82 -0.30
C GLU A 24 -6.17 4.62 0.69
N THR A 25 -5.83 5.89 0.92
CA THR A 25 -6.63 6.77 1.78
C THR A 25 -8.01 6.99 1.19
N LEU A 26 -8.11 7.30 -0.10
CA LEU A 26 -9.39 7.46 -0.80
C LEU A 26 -10.18 6.15 -0.78
N HIS A 27 -9.51 5.03 -1.00
CA HIS A 27 -10.12 3.71 -0.93
C HIS A 27 -10.68 3.43 0.47
N GLY A 28 -9.92 3.76 1.52
CA GLY A 28 -10.36 3.62 2.90
C GLY A 28 -11.59 4.48 3.23
N ILE A 29 -11.59 5.72 2.75
CA ILE A 29 -12.74 6.62 2.90
C ILE A 29 -13.98 6.04 2.20
N ALA A 30 -13.82 5.59 0.95
CA ALA A 30 -14.90 4.96 0.21
C ALA A 30 -15.43 3.72 0.92
N ARG A 31 -14.54 2.89 1.46
CA ARG A 31 -14.94 1.72 2.25
C ARG A 31 -15.82 2.12 3.43
N MET A 32 -15.38 3.09 4.23
CA MET A 32 -16.10 3.49 5.45
C MET A 32 -17.40 4.21 5.15
N THR A 33 -17.46 4.98 4.07
CA THR A 33 -18.65 5.79 3.75
C THR A 33 -19.66 5.06 2.87
N LEU A 34 -19.20 4.17 1.99
CA LEU A 34 -20.08 3.51 1.01
C LEU A 34 -20.28 2.03 1.30
N LEU A 35 -19.23 1.29 1.65
CA LEU A 35 -19.28 -0.14 1.84
C LEU A 35 -19.79 -0.56 3.21
N VAL A 36 -19.21 -0.01 4.27
CA VAL A 36 -19.57 -0.41 5.65
C VAL A 36 -21.05 -0.21 5.93
N PRO A 37 -21.69 0.94 5.55
CA PRO A 37 -23.13 1.11 5.78
C PRO A 37 -24.00 0.11 5.04
N ARG A 38 -23.51 -0.48 3.94
CA ARG A 38 -24.31 -1.37 3.09
C ARG A 38 -24.14 -2.86 3.41
N ILE A 39 -22.92 -3.29 3.74
CA ILE A 39 -22.61 -4.72 3.92
C ILE A 39 -22.01 -5.04 5.28
N GLY A 40 -21.77 -4.03 6.13
CA GLY A 40 -21.16 -4.19 7.44
C GLY A 40 -19.64 -4.18 7.38
N LEU A 41 -19.02 -3.95 8.55
CA LEU A 41 -17.58 -3.76 8.65
C LEU A 41 -16.79 -5.01 8.21
N ARG A 42 -17.20 -6.19 8.66
CA ARG A 42 -16.47 -7.43 8.39
C ARG A 42 -16.38 -7.75 6.89
N LYS A 43 -17.53 -7.69 6.20
CA LYS A 43 -17.60 -7.91 4.76
C LYS A 43 -16.88 -6.81 3.98
N ALA A 44 -17.01 -5.56 4.43
CA ALA A 44 -16.32 -4.42 3.83
C ALA A 44 -14.80 -4.59 3.88
N LEU A 45 -14.26 -5.03 5.01
CA LEU A 45 -12.82 -5.30 5.15
C LEU A 45 -12.37 -6.42 4.21
N ALA A 46 -13.15 -7.50 4.10
CA ALA A 46 -12.81 -8.61 3.21
C ALA A 46 -12.81 -8.18 1.73
N VAL A 47 -13.83 -7.43 1.32
CA VAL A 47 -13.90 -6.88 -0.05
C VAL A 47 -12.73 -5.93 -0.30
N SER A 48 -12.39 -5.11 0.68
CA SER A 48 -11.32 -4.11 0.57
C SER A 48 -9.95 -4.71 0.36
N ILE A 49 -9.68 -5.91 0.86
CA ILE A 49 -8.41 -6.60 0.59
C ILE A 49 -8.25 -6.83 -0.90
N VAL A 50 -9.29 -7.31 -1.56
CA VAL A 50 -9.25 -7.55 -3.00
C VAL A 50 -9.16 -6.23 -3.76
N THR A 51 -10.06 -5.29 -3.49
CA THR A 51 -10.11 -4.01 -4.21
C THR A 51 -8.87 -3.15 -3.94
N GLY A 52 -8.40 -3.13 -2.69
CA GLY A 52 -7.18 -2.41 -2.31
C GLY A 52 -5.94 -3.00 -2.94
N SER A 53 -5.85 -4.33 -3.00
CA SER A 53 -4.72 -5.01 -3.66
C SER A 53 -4.71 -4.74 -5.16
N LEU A 54 -5.88 -4.75 -5.80
CA LEU A 54 -6.00 -4.40 -7.22
C LEU A 54 -5.61 -2.94 -7.47
N LEU A 55 -6.01 -2.04 -6.58
CA LEU A 55 -5.66 -0.62 -6.67
C LEU A 55 -4.14 -0.43 -6.53
N ALA A 56 -3.54 -1.08 -5.54
CA ALA A 56 -2.08 -1.04 -5.34
C ALA A 56 -1.35 -1.59 -6.56
N PHE A 57 -1.82 -2.70 -7.11
CA PHE A 57 -1.27 -3.27 -8.34
C PHE A 57 -1.38 -2.29 -9.51
N ALA A 58 -2.52 -1.63 -9.67
CA ALA A 58 -2.74 -0.65 -10.75
C ALA A 58 -1.77 0.53 -10.62
N VAL A 59 -1.57 1.06 -9.41
CA VAL A 59 -0.62 2.16 -9.16
C VAL A 59 0.80 1.70 -9.49
N CYS A 60 1.18 0.50 -9.04
CA CYS A 60 2.50 -0.07 -9.33
C CYS A 60 2.67 -0.29 -10.84
N ALA A 61 1.66 -0.82 -11.53
CA ALA A 61 1.70 -1.03 -12.96
C ALA A 61 1.93 0.27 -13.73
N ALA A 62 1.37 1.37 -13.24
CA ALA A 62 1.54 2.68 -13.87
C ALA A 62 2.91 3.31 -13.60
N MET A 63 3.47 3.09 -12.42
CA MET A 63 4.63 3.87 -11.95
C MET A 63 5.93 3.07 -11.83
N VAL A 64 5.88 1.79 -11.51
CA VAL A 64 7.10 0.97 -11.29
C VAL A 64 7.96 0.86 -12.54
N PRO A 65 7.41 0.62 -13.77
CA PRO A 65 8.26 0.54 -14.96
C PRO A 65 9.08 1.80 -15.21
N GLY A 66 8.56 2.98 -14.84
CA GLY A 66 9.25 4.25 -14.99
C GLY A 66 10.41 4.46 -14.02
N LEU A 67 10.55 3.62 -12.99
CA LEU A 67 11.66 3.73 -12.04
C LEU A 67 12.98 3.22 -12.60
N GLY A 68 12.93 2.39 -13.65
CA GLY A 68 14.14 1.82 -14.25
C GLY A 68 14.80 0.74 -13.41
N LEU A 69 14.14 0.25 -12.37
CA LEU A 69 14.66 -0.83 -11.54
C LEU A 69 14.54 -2.16 -12.28
N ARG A 70 15.61 -2.92 -12.26
CA ARG A 70 15.69 -4.23 -12.93
C ARG A 70 16.19 -5.29 -11.96
N GLY A 71 15.77 -6.51 -12.19
CA GLY A 71 16.15 -7.64 -11.40
C GLY A 71 15.22 -7.89 -10.20
N PRO A 72 15.05 -9.17 -9.82
CA PRO A 72 14.09 -9.52 -8.78
C PRO A 72 14.44 -8.95 -7.42
N ARG A 73 15.74 -8.83 -7.10
CA ARG A 73 16.19 -8.31 -5.81
C ARG A 73 15.76 -6.84 -5.61
N ALA A 74 15.99 -6.00 -6.62
CA ALA A 74 15.63 -4.59 -6.55
C ALA A 74 14.11 -4.42 -6.41
N LEU A 75 13.34 -5.22 -7.14
CA LEU A 75 11.87 -5.16 -7.10
C LEU A 75 11.30 -5.65 -5.78
N VAL A 76 11.87 -6.72 -5.21
CA VAL A 76 11.46 -7.21 -3.89
C VAL A 76 11.79 -6.18 -2.81
N LEU A 77 12.96 -5.57 -2.86
CA LEU A 77 13.34 -4.52 -1.91
C LEU A 77 12.42 -3.31 -2.02
N LEU A 78 12.05 -2.92 -3.24
CA LEU A 78 11.08 -1.85 -3.46
C LEU A 78 9.73 -2.20 -2.82
N GLY A 79 9.24 -3.42 -3.05
CA GLY A 79 7.98 -3.88 -2.46
C GLY A 79 8.01 -3.87 -0.94
N LEU A 80 9.09 -4.34 -0.34
CA LEU A 80 9.25 -4.32 1.12
C LEU A 80 9.30 -2.89 1.65
N TRP A 81 9.99 -2.00 0.95
CA TRP A 81 10.04 -0.59 1.32
C TRP A 81 8.66 0.07 1.26
N LEU A 82 7.90 -0.21 0.19
CA LEU A 82 6.53 0.32 0.05
C LEU A 82 5.62 -0.22 1.15
N ALA A 83 5.71 -1.51 1.46
CA ALA A 83 4.92 -2.11 2.53
C ALA A 83 5.26 -1.49 3.89
N ALA A 84 6.53 -1.28 4.17
CA ALA A 84 6.97 -0.63 5.40
C ALA A 84 6.49 0.83 5.47
N PHE A 85 6.58 1.56 4.35
CA PHE A 85 6.08 2.92 4.25
C PHE A 85 4.57 2.97 4.54
N MET A 86 3.78 2.10 3.90
CA MET A 86 2.33 2.08 4.09
C MET A 86 1.95 1.66 5.50
N ALA A 87 2.67 0.71 6.10
CA ALA A 87 2.44 0.33 7.49
C ALA A 87 2.70 1.52 8.43
N ALA A 88 3.81 2.23 8.22
CA ALA A 88 4.14 3.42 9.01
C ALA A 88 3.09 4.52 8.82
N PHE A 89 2.64 4.73 7.58
CA PHE A 89 1.60 5.69 7.25
C PHE A 89 0.29 5.36 7.95
N ASP A 90 -0.13 4.10 7.90
CA ASP A 90 -1.36 3.64 8.55
C ASP A 90 -1.29 3.82 10.07
N ILE A 91 -0.16 3.49 10.68
CA ILE A 91 0.05 3.69 12.12
C ILE A 91 -0.01 5.19 12.45
N LEU A 92 0.67 6.02 11.67
CA LEU A 92 0.70 7.45 11.90
C LEU A 92 -0.70 8.07 11.80
N ILE A 93 -1.45 7.74 10.75
CA ILE A 93 -2.82 8.21 10.56
C ILE A 93 -3.73 7.68 11.67
N GLY A 94 -3.59 6.42 12.04
CA GLY A 94 -4.38 5.83 13.11
C GLY A 94 -4.14 6.51 14.45
N ARG A 95 -2.88 6.85 14.78
CA ARG A 95 -2.53 7.52 16.02
C ARG A 95 -2.91 9.01 16.04
N LEU A 96 -2.62 9.73 14.95
CA LEU A 96 -2.76 11.18 14.92
C LEU A 96 -4.16 11.64 14.50
N ALA A 97 -4.71 11.06 13.44
CA ALA A 97 -6.00 11.49 12.89
C ALA A 97 -7.16 10.76 13.55
N ALA A 98 -7.09 9.46 13.70
CA ALA A 98 -8.16 8.64 14.27
C ALA A 98 -8.01 8.46 15.79
N ARG A 99 -6.92 8.91 16.39
CA ARG A 99 -6.64 8.83 17.83
C ARG A 99 -6.79 7.41 18.39
N ARG A 100 -6.42 6.41 17.59
CA ARG A 100 -6.52 5.01 18.01
C ARG A 100 -5.38 4.66 18.97
N SER A 101 -5.68 3.80 19.94
CA SER A 101 -4.66 3.30 20.87
C SER A 101 -3.71 2.33 20.18
N TRP A 102 -2.52 2.13 20.75
CA TRP A 102 -1.57 1.13 20.26
C TRP A 102 -2.17 -0.28 20.28
N LYS A 103 -3.00 -0.57 21.28
CA LYS A 103 -3.70 -1.85 21.38
C LYS A 103 -4.65 -2.06 20.20
N ALA A 104 -5.43 -1.03 19.85
CA ALA A 104 -6.34 -1.09 18.70
C ALA A 104 -5.57 -1.25 17.38
N LEU A 105 -4.45 -0.53 17.23
CA LEU A 105 -3.60 -0.63 16.04
C LEU A 105 -2.97 -2.02 15.90
N SER A 106 -2.51 -2.61 17.01
CA SER A 106 -1.91 -3.95 16.96
C SER A 106 -2.91 -5.01 16.51
N LYS A 107 -4.20 -4.85 16.81
CA LYS A 107 -5.26 -5.73 16.32
C LYS A 107 -5.44 -5.67 14.80
N ASP A 108 -5.19 -4.51 14.19
CA ASP A 108 -5.30 -4.35 12.74
C ASP A 108 -4.27 -5.20 12.01
N PHE A 109 -3.13 -5.49 12.64
CA PHE A 109 -2.08 -6.33 12.07
C PHE A 109 -2.24 -7.81 12.39
N ASP A 110 -3.29 -8.18 13.14
CA ASP A 110 -3.57 -9.58 13.48
C ASP A 110 -4.72 -10.09 12.61
N PRO A 111 -4.47 -11.03 11.68
CA PRO A 111 -5.52 -11.59 10.81
C PRO A 111 -6.65 -12.30 11.60
N ARG A 112 -6.37 -12.74 12.83
CA ARG A 112 -7.35 -13.42 13.67
C ARG A 112 -8.53 -12.54 14.04
N THR A 113 -8.35 -11.23 14.03
CA THR A 113 -9.42 -10.26 14.36
C THR A 113 -10.36 -9.99 13.18
N GLY A 114 -10.11 -10.61 12.01
CA GLY A 114 -10.88 -10.36 10.79
C GLY A 114 -10.40 -9.17 9.99
N ASN A 115 -9.36 -8.49 10.46
CA ASN A 115 -8.71 -7.41 9.71
C ASN A 115 -7.47 -7.99 9.02
N TYR A 116 -7.47 -7.96 7.71
CA TYR A 116 -6.42 -8.57 6.89
C TYR A 116 -5.41 -7.54 6.35
N LEU A 117 -5.12 -6.52 7.14
CA LEU A 117 -4.16 -5.48 6.74
C LEU A 117 -2.79 -6.08 6.38
N VAL A 118 -2.34 -7.07 7.16
CA VAL A 118 -1.07 -7.77 6.91
C VAL A 118 -1.09 -8.46 5.54
N VAL A 119 -2.21 -9.07 5.17
CA VAL A 119 -2.37 -9.70 3.84
C VAL A 119 -2.26 -8.65 2.75
N GLY A 120 -2.90 -7.49 2.92
CA GLY A 120 -2.80 -6.37 1.98
C GLY A 120 -1.37 -5.86 1.84
N LEU A 121 -0.64 -5.73 2.96
CA LEU A 121 0.76 -5.30 2.95
C LEU A 121 1.66 -6.34 2.27
N ALA A 122 1.42 -7.62 2.50
CA ALA A 122 2.16 -8.70 1.82
C ALA A 122 1.92 -8.66 0.31
N SER A 123 0.67 -8.43 -0.11
CA SER A 123 0.31 -8.27 -1.52
C SER A 123 1.04 -7.07 -2.13
N LEU A 124 1.08 -5.95 -1.42
CA LEU A 124 1.80 -4.75 -1.86
C LEU A 124 3.30 -5.03 -2.01
N ALA A 125 3.89 -5.77 -1.08
CA ALA A 125 5.31 -6.13 -1.15
C ALA A 125 5.63 -6.95 -2.41
N ALA A 126 4.68 -7.75 -2.89
CA ALA A 126 4.83 -8.55 -4.11
C ALA A 126 4.51 -7.76 -5.38
N CYS A 127 3.77 -6.66 -5.30
CA CYS A 127 3.28 -5.92 -6.47
C CYS A 127 4.37 -5.48 -7.44
N PRO A 128 5.49 -4.84 -7.03
CA PRO A 128 6.51 -4.41 -7.98
C PRO A 128 7.09 -5.57 -8.79
N TRP A 129 7.38 -6.69 -8.12
CA TRP A 129 7.89 -7.88 -8.80
C TRP A 129 6.86 -8.45 -9.77
N LEU A 130 5.60 -8.56 -9.35
CA LEU A 130 4.51 -9.08 -10.18
C LEU A 130 4.29 -8.23 -11.42
N VAL A 131 4.29 -6.90 -11.26
CA VAL A 131 4.10 -5.96 -12.37
C VAL A 131 5.17 -6.20 -13.44
N MET A 132 6.43 -6.29 -13.04
CA MET A 132 7.53 -6.46 -13.98
C MET A 132 7.58 -7.88 -14.55
N ALA A 133 7.21 -8.89 -13.77
CA ALA A 133 7.13 -10.28 -14.24
C ALA A 133 6.06 -10.44 -15.32
N LEU A 134 4.90 -9.78 -15.16
CA LEU A 134 3.80 -9.83 -16.14
C LEU A 134 4.09 -9.03 -17.40
N ARG A 135 4.93 -8.01 -17.30
CA ARG A 135 5.35 -7.25 -18.49
C ARG A 135 6.41 -7.97 -19.31
N GLY A 136 7.02 -8.98 -18.74
CA GLY A 136 7.98 -9.79 -19.44
C GLY A 136 9.37 -9.34 -19.49
#